data_410c4bcdfa7515718c1eed38db1fbe3f
#
_entry.id   410c4bcdfa7515718c1eed38db1fbe3f
#
_cell.length_a   1.000
_cell.length_b   1.000
_cell.length_c   1.000
_cell.angle_alpha   90.00
_cell.angle_beta   90.00
_cell.angle_gamma   90.00
#
_symmetry.space_group_name_H-M   'P 1'
#
loop_
_entity.id
_entity.type
_entity.pdbx_description
1 polymer ?
#
loop_
_entity_poly.entity_id
_entity_poly.type
_entity_poly.pdbx_seq_one_letter_code
_entity_poly.pdbx_strand_id
1 'polypeptide(L)'
;VTYETAGSLQGGKKVWMLAKLPEKYIIAENEYFVSSEWRPDREDARKPLIDWIFALMQEIKFNTGYQSEFPRNRILFGAPGTGKSFTLNHEKDDLLTDGGEYERVTFHPDYSYANFVGTYKPVPCKDSDGKDAITYSYVPGPFMRTYVKALQNSRTDAPKPFLLVIEEINRANVAAVFGDVFQLLDRGDDEVSEYPIQA
;
A
#
# COMPACT_ATOMS: atom_id res chain seq x y z
N VAL A 1 -0.64 -11.69 -0.73
CA VAL A 1 0.55 -12.06 0.04
C VAL A 1 0.14 -13.13 1.01
N THR A 2 0.46 -14.37 0.68
CA THR A 2 0.44 -15.47 1.64
C THR A 2 1.79 -15.47 2.34
N TYR A 3 1.78 -15.32 3.65
CA TYR A 3 2.96 -15.57 4.46
C TYR A 3 2.80 -16.96 5.08
N GLU A 4 3.80 -17.80 4.92
CA GLU A 4 3.93 -19.02 5.69
C GLU A 4 4.95 -18.77 6.79
N THR A 5 4.65 -19.20 8.00
CA THR A 5 5.62 -19.25 9.08
C THR A 5 6.60 -20.36 8.75
N ALA A 6 7.76 -20.04 8.24
CA ALA A 6 8.89 -20.96 8.35
C ALA A 6 9.18 -21.16 9.84
N GLY A 7 9.17 -22.41 10.29
CA GLY A 7 9.20 -22.81 11.69
C GLY A 7 10.22 -22.07 12.56
N SER A 8 10.17 -22.27 13.86
CA SER A 8 11.02 -21.57 14.82
C SER A 8 12.51 -21.82 14.50
N LEU A 9 13.19 -20.78 14.04
CA LEU A 9 14.64 -20.77 13.96
C LEU A 9 15.23 -20.86 15.37
N GLN A 10 16.36 -21.54 15.51
CA GLN A 10 17.13 -21.49 16.76
C GLN A 10 17.34 -20.03 17.18
N GLY A 11 16.93 -19.69 18.38
CA GLY A 11 16.96 -18.31 18.89
C GLY A 11 15.62 -17.55 18.83
N GLY A 12 14.51 -18.21 18.55
CA GLY A 12 13.17 -17.61 18.65
C GLY A 12 12.82 -16.56 17.58
N LYS A 13 13.65 -16.39 16.56
CA LYS A 13 13.35 -15.50 15.43
C LYS A 13 12.37 -16.16 14.48
N LYS A 14 11.29 -15.47 14.17
CA LYS A 14 10.34 -15.89 13.14
C LYS A 14 10.69 -15.18 11.83
N VAL A 15 10.85 -15.97 10.77
CA VAL A 15 10.99 -15.42 9.41
C VAL A 15 9.62 -15.44 8.75
N TRP A 16 9.23 -14.30 8.18
CA TRP A 16 7.98 -14.13 7.48
C TRP A 16 8.27 -13.99 5.98
N MET A 17 7.66 -14.86 5.17
CA MET A 17 7.68 -14.67 3.72
C MET A 17 6.48 -13.83 3.30
N LEU A 18 6.75 -12.70 2.66
CA LEU A 18 5.74 -11.70 2.27
C LEU A 18 5.16 -11.93 0.87
N ALA A 19 5.63 -12.93 0.13
CA ALA A 19 5.14 -13.23 -1.22
C ALA A 19 5.18 -14.73 -1.50
N LYS A 20 4.25 -15.20 -2.36
CA LYS A 20 4.33 -16.57 -2.88
C LYS A 20 5.51 -16.64 -3.85
N LEU A 21 6.49 -17.46 -3.52
CA LEU A 21 7.65 -17.65 -4.38
C LEU A 21 7.25 -18.42 -5.66
N PRO A 22 7.78 -18.04 -6.83
CA PRO A 22 7.71 -18.90 -8.01
C PRO A 22 8.29 -20.29 -7.72
N GLU A 23 7.72 -21.32 -8.32
CA GLU A 23 8.14 -22.73 -8.08
C GLU A 23 9.65 -22.95 -8.23
N LYS A 24 10.31 -22.23 -9.15
CA LYS A 24 11.76 -22.28 -9.35
C LYS A 24 12.60 -21.85 -8.15
N TYR A 25 11.98 -21.19 -7.16
CA TYR A 25 12.62 -20.77 -5.91
C TYR A 25 12.16 -21.57 -4.70
N ILE A 26 11.27 -22.56 -4.89
CA ILE A 26 10.88 -23.49 -3.84
C ILE A 26 12.01 -24.50 -3.72
N ILE A 27 12.78 -24.35 -2.66
CA ILE A 27 13.83 -25.29 -2.26
C ILE A 27 13.14 -26.34 -1.37
N ALA A 28 13.58 -27.60 -1.44
CA ALA A 28 13.02 -28.65 -0.59
C ALA A 28 13.07 -28.28 0.90
N GLU A 29 12.01 -28.63 1.64
CA GLU A 29 11.83 -28.20 3.05
C GLU A 29 13.03 -28.39 3.94
N ASN A 30 13.85 -29.39 3.67
CA ASN A 30 15.04 -29.74 4.45
C ASN A 30 16.27 -28.89 4.14
N GLU A 31 16.23 -28.05 3.11
CA GLU A 31 17.34 -27.20 2.70
C GLU A 31 17.19 -25.76 3.15
N TYR A 32 16.02 -25.44 3.73
CA TYR A 32 15.75 -24.10 4.25
C TYR A 32 16.40 -23.89 5.60
N PHE A 33 17.33 -22.96 5.66
CA PHE A 33 17.87 -22.38 6.89
C PHE A 33 18.30 -23.39 7.96
N VAL A 34 19.29 -24.20 7.63
CA VAL A 34 19.98 -25.02 8.64
C VAL A 34 20.71 -24.15 9.68
N SER A 35 20.92 -22.87 9.39
CA SER A 35 21.46 -21.90 10.36
C SER A 35 20.92 -20.51 10.12
N SER A 36 20.86 -19.72 11.19
CA SER A 36 20.51 -18.30 11.14
C SER A 36 21.59 -17.43 10.47
N GLU A 37 22.67 -18.01 10.04
CA GLU A 37 23.79 -17.31 9.42
C GLU A 37 23.69 -17.40 7.90
N TRP A 38 23.94 -16.27 7.27
CA TRP A 38 24.09 -16.19 5.82
C TRP A 38 25.34 -16.99 5.41
N ARG A 39 25.17 -18.00 4.56
CA ARG A 39 26.28 -18.79 4.03
C ARG A 39 26.64 -18.35 2.63
N PRO A 40 27.85 -17.79 2.44
CA PRO A 40 28.34 -17.36 1.13
C PRO A 40 28.39 -18.47 0.07
N ASP A 41 28.61 -19.71 0.50
CA ASP A 41 28.70 -20.90 -0.34
C ASP A 41 27.42 -21.24 -1.13
N ARG A 42 26.29 -20.57 -0.79
CA ARG A 42 25.02 -20.70 -1.51
C ARG A 42 24.59 -19.41 -2.22
N GLU A 43 25.51 -18.56 -2.53
CA GLU A 43 25.24 -17.26 -3.15
C GLU A 43 24.49 -17.41 -4.48
N ASP A 44 24.82 -18.43 -5.28
CA ASP A 44 24.21 -18.71 -6.58
C ASP A 44 22.70 -19.00 -6.49
N ALA A 45 22.24 -19.61 -5.41
CA ALA A 45 20.81 -19.87 -5.21
C ALA A 45 20.08 -18.70 -4.54
N ARG A 46 20.78 -17.90 -3.73
CA ARG A 46 20.22 -16.81 -2.94
C ARG A 46 20.14 -15.50 -3.70
N LYS A 47 21.16 -15.22 -4.52
CA LYS A 47 21.21 -13.97 -5.29
C LYS A 47 19.99 -13.79 -6.19
N PRO A 48 19.57 -14.76 -7.01
CA PRO A 48 18.36 -14.63 -7.82
C PRO A 48 17.10 -14.42 -6.98
N LEU A 49 16.99 -15.02 -5.81
CA LEU A 49 15.85 -14.82 -4.90
C LEU A 49 15.84 -13.42 -4.31
N ILE A 50 17.00 -12.94 -3.87
CA ILE A 50 17.15 -11.60 -3.34
C ILE A 50 16.88 -10.57 -4.42
N ASP A 51 17.47 -10.73 -5.61
CA ASP A 51 17.26 -9.84 -6.74
C ASP A 51 15.78 -9.81 -7.16
N TRP A 52 15.09 -10.96 -7.11
CA TRP A 52 13.65 -11.02 -7.36
C TRP A 52 12.83 -10.31 -6.27
N ILE A 53 13.17 -10.49 -4.99
CA ILE A 53 12.52 -9.78 -3.87
C ILE A 53 12.75 -8.27 -4.01
N PHE A 54 13.98 -7.84 -4.30
CA PHE A 54 14.29 -6.43 -4.50
C PHE A 54 13.57 -5.87 -5.73
N ALA A 55 13.47 -6.62 -6.82
CA ALA A 55 12.72 -6.21 -8.00
C ALA A 55 11.23 -6.03 -7.69
N LEU A 56 10.64 -6.90 -6.86
CA LEU A 56 9.26 -6.75 -6.38
C LEU A 56 9.07 -5.55 -5.44
N MET A 57 10.11 -5.16 -4.73
CA MET A 57 10.07 -4.04 -3.78
C MET A 57 10.43 -2.71 -4.43
N GLN A 58 11.08 -2.72 -5.59
CA GLN A 58 11.55 -1.50 -6.25
C GLN A 58 10.50 -0.81 -7.13
N GLU A 59 9.49 -1.54 -7.56
CA GLU A 59 8.45 -0.98 -8.42
C GLU A 59 7.06 -1.13 -7.80
N ILE A 60 6.45 -0.01 -7.49
CA ILE A 60 5.06 0.06 -7.07
C ILE A 60 4.22 0.57 -8.23
N LYS A 61 3.21 -0.19 -8.61
CA LYS A 61 2.17 0.20 -9.58
C LYS A 61 0.79 0.01 -8.97
N PHE A 62 -0.13 0.90 -9.28
CA PHE A 62 -1.52 0.67 -8.94
C PHE A 62 -2.13 -0.39 -9.87
N ASN A 63 -2.46 -1.51 -9.30
CA ASN A 63 -3.18 -2.58 -9.96
C ASN A 63 -4.03 -3.33 -8.91
N THR A 64 -5.30 -2.99 -8.85
CA THR A 64 -6.26 -3.69 -7.97
C THR A 64 -7.10 -4.71 -8.72
N GLY A 65 -7.05 -4.75 -10.05
CA GLY A 65 -7.87 -5.64 -10.88
C GLY A 65 -9.38 -5.35 -10.83
N TYR A 66 -9.80 -4.36 -10.04
CA TYR A 66 -11.21 -3.98 -9.96
C TYR A 66 -11.63 -3.21 -11.22
N GLN A 67 -12.70 -3.62 -11.84
CA GLN A 67 -13.31 -2.93 -12.98
C GLN A 67 -14.42 -2.00 -12.49
N SER A 68 -14.49 -0.79 -13.00
CA SER A 68 -15.49 0.21 -12.63
C SER A 68 -15.96 0.99 -13.86
N GLU A 69 -17.23 1.31 -13.91
CA GLU A 69 -17.80 2.25 -14.89
C GLU A 69 -17.44 3.71 -14.55
N PHE A 70 -17.01 3.97 -13.31
CA PHE A 70 -16.56 5.29 -12.88
C PHE A 70 -15.09 5.51 -13.21
N PRO A 71 -14.70 6.73 -13.62
CA PRO A 71 -13.30 7.09 -13.82
C PRO A 71 -12.48 6.85 -12.54
N ARG A 72 -11.28 6.30 -12.68
CA ARG A 72 -10.37 6.06 -11.53
C ARG A 72 -9.97 7.35 -10.82
N ASN A 73 -9.72 8.38 -11.61
CA ASN A 73 -9.37 9.70 -11.13
C ASN A 73 -10.41 10.70 -11.63
N ARG A 74 -10.97 11.50 -10.72
CA ARG A 74 -11.96 12.49 -11.06
C ARG A 74 -11.76 13.77 -10.26
N ILE A 75 -11.86 14.91 -10.94
CA ILE A 75 -11.78 16.23 -10.32
C ILE A 75 -13.09 16.96 -10.58
N LEU A 76 -13.77 17.33 -9.50
CA LEU A 76 -14.93 18.21 -9.55
C LEU A 76 -14.52 19.65 -9.23
N PHE A 77 -14.68 20.55 -10.17
CA PHE A 77 -14.32 21.95 -10.01
C PHE A 77 -15.51 22.87 -10.32
N GLY A 78 -15.46 24.09 -9.85
CA GLY A 78 -16.51 25.10 -10.06
C GLY A 78 -16.64 26.07 -8.89
N ALA A 79 -17.44 27.10 -9.06
CA ALA A 79 -17.68 28.13 -8.04
C ALA A 79 -18.31 27.55 -6.75
N PRO A 80 -18.17 28.21 -5.60
CA PRO A 80 -18.94 27.87 -4.40
C PRO A 80 -20.45 27.81 -4.70
N GLY A 81 -21.15 26.85 -4.08
CA GLY A 81 -22.60 26.70 -4.24
C GLY A 81 -23.08 26.03 -5.54
N THR A 82 -22.21 25.57 -6.41
CA THR A 82 -22.58 24.89 -7.69
C THR A 82 -22.98 23.43 -7.54
N GLY A 83 -23.16 22.91 -6.31
CA GLY A 83 -23.61 21.53 -6.08
C GLY A 83 -22.52 20.46 -6.14
N LYS A 84 -21.24 20.82 -6.20
CA LYS A 84 -20.12 19.85 -6.27
C LYS A 84 -20.19 18.75 -5.21
N SER A 85 -20.40 19.14 -3.95
CA SER A 85 -20.48 18.15 -2.86
C SER A 85 -21.74 17.27 -2.94
N PHE A 86 -22.83 17.80 -3.49
CA PHE A 86 -24.05 17.04 -3.76
C PHE A 86 -23.76 15.98 -4.84
N THR A 87 -23.19 16.39 -5.97
CA THR A 87 -22.80 15.47 -7.05
C THR A 87 -21.83 14.40 -6.55
N LEU A 88 -20.80 14.82 -5.81
CA LEU A 88 -19.81 13.89 -5.23
C LEU A 88 -20.45 12.85 -4.30
N ASN A 89 -21.37 13.27 -3.45
CA ASN A 89 -22.06 12.34 -2.55
C ASN A 89 -22.96 11.36 -3.32
N HIS A 90 -23.67 11.83 -4.34
CA HIS A 90 -24.51 10.97 -5.17
C HIS A 90 -23.66 9.89 -5.88
N GLU A 91 -22.62 10.31 -6.58
CA GLU A 91 -21.72 9.39 -7.29
C GLU A 91 -20.98 8.44 -6.36
N LYS A 92 -20.60 8.89 -5.16
CA LYS A 92 -20.04 8.02 -4.14
C LYS A 92 -21.06 6.95 -3.72
N ASP A 93 -22.31 7.33 -3.49
CA ASP A 93 -23.37 6.39 -3.09
C ASP A 93 -23.67 5.37 -4.21
N ASP A 94 -23.67 5.82 -5.47
CA ASP A 94 -23.81 4.95 -6.64
C ASP A 94 -22.63 3.96 -6.74
N LEU A 95 -21.39 4.44 -6.61
CA LEU A 95 -20.20 3.59 -6.67
C LEU A 95 -20.20 2.52 -5.56
N LEU A 96 -20.70 2.86 -4.38
CA LEU A 96 -20.68 2.00 -3.20
C LEU A 96 -21.98 1.21 -2.99
N THR A 97 -22.90 1.22 -3.95
CA THR A 97 -24.21 0.56 -3.84
C THR A 97 -24.09 -0.93 -3.49
N ASP A 98 -23.15 -1.62 -4.11
CA ASP A 98 -22.90 -3.05 -3.89
C ASP A 98 -21.84 -3.31 -2.79
N GLY A 99 -21.54 -2.31 -2.00
CA GLY A 99 -20.53 -2.38 -0.93
C GLY A 99 -19.22 -1.73 -1.34
N GLY A 100 -18.28 -1.70 -0.41
CA GLY A 100 -17.01 -1.00 -0.53
C GLY A 100 -16.84 -0.01 0.61
N GLU A 101 -15.79 0.77 0.57
CA GLU A 101 -15.50 1.76 1.60
C GLU A 101 -15.02 3.07 0.98
N TYR A 102 -15.18 4.15 1.73
CA TYR A 102 -14.53 5.41 1.36
C TYR A 102 -13.85 6.04 2.57
N GLU A 103 -12.83 6.82 2.27
CA GLU A 103 -12.19 7.72 3.23
C GLU A 103 -12.26 9.15 2.67
N ARG A 104 -12.52 10.13 3.55
CA ARG A 104 -12.64 11.54 3.17
C ARG A 104 -11.61 12.36 3.92
N VAL A 105 -10.89 13.20 3.20
CA VAL A 105 -9.89 14.11 3.76
C VAL A 105 -10.08 15.50 3.21
N THR A 106 -9.72 16.51 4.00
CA THR A 106 -9.75 17.91 3.58
C THR A 106 -8.33 18.46 3.61
N PHE A 107 -7.87 18.97 2.48
CA PHE A 107 -6.56 19.60 2.42
C PHE A 107 -6.59 21.00 3.03
N HIS A 108 -5.46 21.37 3.64
CA HIS A 108 -5.21 22.69 4.22
C HIS A 108 -3.74 23.08 3.94
N PRO A 109 -3.33 24.35 4.14
CA PRO A 109 -1.99 24.81 3.74
C PRO A 109 -0.84 24.00 4.28
N ASP A 110 -0.95 23.48 5.51
CA ASP A 110 0.08 22.67 6.17
C ASP A 110 -0.03 21.16 5.91
N TYR A 111 -0.93 20.74 4.99
CA TYR A 111 -1.07 19.33 4.66
C TYR A 111 0.14 18.84 3.87
N SER A 112 0.74 17.74 4.29
CA SER A 112 2.02 17.25 3.77
C SER A 112 1.94 15.82 3.25
N TYR A 113 2.97 15.37 2.54
CA TYR A 113 3.16 13.97 2.14
C TYR A 113 3.06 13.02 3.34
N ALA A 114 3.68 13.38 4.46
CA ALA A 114 3.62 12.60 5.70
C ALA A 114 2.21 12.46 6.28
N ASN A 115 1.33 13.45 6.07
CA ASN A 115 -0.08 13.37 6.46
C ASN A 115 -0.89 12.53 5.48
N PHE A 116 -0.56 12.59 4.20
CA PHE A 116 -1.32 11.95 3.12
C PHE A 116 -0.95 10.49 2.90
N VAL A 117 0.32 10.22 2.72
CA VAL A 117 0.85 8.88 2.47
C VAL A 117 1.17 8.16 3.77
N GLY A 118 1.92 8.81 4.65
CA GLY A 118 2.30 8.29 5.96
C GLY A 118 3.72 8.62 6.33
N THR A 119 4.06 8.33 7.58
CA THR A 119 5.41 8.56 8.11
C THR A 119 5.66 7.71 9.35
N TYR A 120 6.92 7.55 9.72
CA TYR A 120 7.30 6.98 11.01
C TYR A 120 7.03 7.97 12.13
N LYS A 121 6.35 7.51 13.17
CA LYS A 121 6.05 8.30 14.38
C LYS A 121 6.48 7.55 15.62
N PRO A 122 6.90 8.27 16.68
CA PRO A 122 7.11 7.66 17.99
C PRO A 122 5.78 7.15 18.54
N VAL A 123 5.77 5.89 18.96
CA VAL A 123 4.58 5.21 19.52
C VAL A 123 4.96 4.63 20.88
N PRO A 124 4.18 4.88 21.94
CA PRO A 124 4.38 4.24 23.23
C PRO A 124 4.29 2.71 23.11
N CYS A 125 5.22 2.01 23.71
CA CYS A 125 5.23 0.55 23.78
C CYS A 125 5.68 0.09 25.17
N LYS A 126 5.69 -1.21 25.41
CA LYS A 126 6.38 -1.84 26.52
C LYS A 126 7.62 -2.54 26.02
N ASP A 127 8.73 -2.40 26.77
CA ASP A 127 9.95 -3.15 26.50
C ASP A 127 9.82 -4.63 26.96
N SER A 128 10.89 -5.41 26.80
CA SER A 128 10.95 -6.81 27.23
C SER A 128 10.71 -7.00 28.73
N ASP A 129 10.96 -5.98 29.52
CA ASP A 129 10.79 -5.99 30.99
C ASP A 129 9.43 -5.42 31.43
N GLY A 130 8.58 -5.05 30.47
CA GLY A 130 7.26 -4.48 30.72
C GLY A 130 7.26 -3.00 31.10
N LYS A 131 8.39 -2.30 31.01
CA LYS A 131 8.52 -0.86 31.28
C LYS A 131 8.06 -0.04 30.08
N ASP A 132 7.64 1.18 30.36
CA ASP A 132 7.27 2.13 29.32
C ASP A 132 8.48 2.50 28.46
N ALA A 133 8.33 2.34 27.14
CA ALA A 133 9.33 2.65 26.15
C ALA A 133 8.68 3.35 24.94
N ILE A 134 9.50 3.87 24.04
CA ILE A 134 9.05 4.47 22.80
C ILE A 134 9.69 3.71 21.65
N THR A 135 8.85 3.24 20.72
CA THR A 135 9.30 2.72 19.44
C THR A 135 8.86 3.63 18.31
N TYR A 136 9.48 3.48 17.13
CA TYR A 136 9.03 4.18 15.94
C TYR A 136 8.27 3.20 15.06
N SER A 137 7.02 3.55 14.74
CA SER A 137 6.17 2.75 13.85
C SER A 137 5.70 3.59 12.68
N TYR A 138 5.58 2.95 11.51
CA TYR A 138 4.99 3.59 10.36
C TYR A 138 3.49 3.78 10.60
N VAL A 139 3.04 5.03 10.50
CA VAL A 139 1.62 5.42 10.62
C VAL A 139 1.14 5.81 9.23
N PRO A 140 0.31 4.96 8.59
CA PRO A 140 -0.19 5.23 7.25
C PRO A 140 -1.16 6.40 7.23
N GLY A 141 -1.01 7.26 6.23
CA GLY A 141 -1.97 8.31 5.90
C GLY A 141 -3.22 7.76 5.19
N PRO A 142 -4.20 8.62 4.91
CA PRO A 142 -5.47 8.21 4.29
C PRO A 142 -5.27 7.57 2.91
N PHE A 143 -4.37 8.07 2.11
CA PHE A 143 -4.02 7.48 0.83
C PHE A 143 -3.54 6.04 0.98
N MET A 144 -2.54 5.81 1.83
CA MET A 144 -1.98 4.48 2.04
C MET A 144 -3.01 3.53 2.65
N ARG A 145 -3.83 3.99 3.59
CA ARG A 145 -4.90 3.16 4.18
C ARG A 145 -5.91 2.71 3.14
N THR A 146 -6.38 3.65 2.31
CA THR A 146 -7.35 3.35 1.24
C THR A 146 -6.76 2.40 0.22
N TYR A 147 -5.53 2.65 -0.22
CA TYR A 147 -4.84 1.81 -1.20
C TYR A 147 -4.61 0.39 -0.69
N VAL A 148 -4.10 0.24 0.53
CA VAL A 148 -3.85 -1.10 1.12
C VAL A 148 -5.15 -1.89 1.26
N LYS A 149 -6.25 -1.25 1.69
CA LYS A 149 -7.56 -1.88 1.76
C LYS A 149 -8.05 -2.33 0.38
N ALA A 150 -7.95 -1.47 -0.63
CA ALA A 150 -8.30 -1.82 -2.01
C ALA A 150 -7.46 -3.00 -2.51
N LEU A 151 -6.16 -3.00 -2.26
CA LEU A 151 -5.26 -4.07 -2.67
C LEU A 151 -5.54 -5.39 -1.94
N GLN A 152 -5.88 -5.35 -0.66
CA GLN A 152 -6.29 -6.54 0.10
C GLN A 152 -7.61 -7.11 -0.42
N ASN A 153 -8.57 -6.22 -0.69
CA ASN A 153 -9.88 -6.61 -1.19
C ASN A 153 -9.83 -7.16 -2.63
N SER A 154 -8.91 -6.66 -3.46
CA SER A 154 -8.73 -7.15 -4.84
C SER A 154 -8.34 -8.64 -4.94
N ARG A 155 -7.94 -9.23 -3.82
CA ARG A 155 -7.57 -10.65 -3.71
C ARG A 155 -8.74 -11.52 -3.25
N THR A 156 -9.92 -10.95 -3.06
CA THR A 156 -11.15 -11.68 -2.72
C THR A 156 -11.87 -12.11 -3.99
N ASP A 157 -12.79 -13.06 -3.86
CA ASP A 157 -13.61 -13.54 -5.00
C ASP A 157 -14.60 -12.50 -5.51
N ALA A 158 -14.90 -11.47 -4.72
CA ALA A 158 -15.82 -10.39 -5.08
C ALA A 158 -15.22 -9.03 -4.69
N PRO A 159 -14.27 -8.50 -5.47
CA PRO A 159 -13.66 -7.21 -5.21
C PRO A 159 -14.69 -6.08 -5.16
N LYS A 160 -14.51 -5.17 -4.20
CA LYS A 160 -15.37 -4.00 -3.99
C LYS A 160 -14.58 -2.70 -4.21
N PRO A 161 -15.23 -1.59 -4.54
CA PRO A 161 -14.56 -0.31 -4.71
C PRO A 161 -14.09 0.29 -3.38
N PHE A 162 -12.95 0.98 -3.43
CA PHE A 162 -12.43 1.81 -2.35
C PHE A 162 -12.20 3.22 -2.90
N LEU A 163 -12.81 4.21 -2.27
CA LEU A 163 -12.79 5.58 -2.73
C LEU A 163 -12.06 6.49 -1.74
N LEU A 164 -11.10 7.27 -2.22
CA LEU A 164 -10.52 8.38 -1.47
C LEU A 164 -11.09 9.70 -1.99
N VAL A 165 -11.81 10.41 -1.14
CA VAL A 165 -12.35 11.74 -1.42
C VAL A 165 -11.44 12.79 -0.84
N ILE A 166 -10.93 13.67 -1.69
CA ILE A 166 -10.09 14.80 -1.29
C ILE A 166 -10.86 16.10 -1.51
N GLU A 167 -11.18 16.77 -0.42
CA GLU A 167 -11.81 18.08 -0.46
C GLU A 167 -10.76 19.20 -0.37
N GLU A 168 -11.08 20.35 -0.96
CA GLU A 168 -10.23 21.55 -0.92
C GLU A 168 -8.79 21.28 -1.41
N ILE A 169 -8.66 20.46 -2.44
CA ILE A 169 -7.35 20.01 -2.97
C ILE A 169 -6.42 21.19 -3.30
N ASN A 170 -6.99 22.32 -3.72
CA ASN A 170 -6.26 23.53 -4.09
C ASN A 170 -5.73 24.32 -2.88
N ARG A 171 -6.09 23.96 -1.65
CA ARG A 171 -5.61 24.64 -0.43
C ARG A 171 -4.21 24.20 0.00
N ALA A 172 -3.75 23.05 -0.44
CA ALA A 172 -2.40 22.56 -0.16
C ALA A 172 -1.49 22.70 -1.37
N ASN A 173 -0.19 22.52 -1.16
CA ASN A 173 0.75 22.31 -2.26
C ASN A 173 0.60 20.86 -2.77
N VAL A 174 -0.29 20.67 -3.74
CA VAL A 174 -0.68 19.34 -4.24
C VAL A 174 0.52 18.53 -4.69
N ALA A 175 1.46 19.14 -5.42
CA ALA A 175 2.66 18.45 -5.89
C ALA A 175 3.51 17.91 -4.73
N ALA A 176 3.65 18.69 -3.66
CA ALA A 176 4.41 18.26 -2.47
C ALA A 176 3.63 17.22 -1.64
N VAL A 177 2.30 17.30 -1.60
CA VAL A 177 1.47 16.33 -0.86
C VAL A 177 1.47 14.96 -1.54
N PHE A 178 1.37 14.91 -2.85
CA PHE A 178 1.36 13.66 -3.59
C PHE A 178 2.77 13.10 -3.81
N GLY A 179 3.77 13.97 -4.03
CA GLY A 179 5.13 13.53 -4.35
C GLY A 179 5.13 12.53 -5.50
N ASP A 180 5.90 11.46 -5.35
CA ASP A 180 6.04 10.41 -6.37
C ASP A 180 4.75 9.63 -6.64
N VAL A 181 3.84 9.59 -5.67
CA VAL A 181 2.52 8.94 -5.83
C VAL A 181 1.72 9.54 -6.96
N PHE A 182 2.00 10.80 -7.33
CA PHE A 182 1.31 11.46 -8.45
C PHE A 182 1.47 10.68 -9.76
N GLN A 183 2.64 10.10 -10.00
CA GLN A 183 2.92 9.30 -11.21
C GLN A 183 2.07 8.02 -11.29
N LEU A 184 1.63 7.48 -10.14
CA LEU A 184 0.81 6.29 -10.10
C LEU A 184 -0.62 6.52 -10.56
N LEU A 185 -1.05 7.78 -10.65
CA LEU A 185 -2.41 8.13 -11.09
C LEU A 185 -2.56 8.07 -12.61
N ASP A 186 -1.45 8.15 -13.37
CA ASP A 186 -1.46 7.94 -14.81
C ASP A 186 -1.62 6.43 -15.09
N ARG A 187 -2.65 6.07 -15.87
CA ARG A 187 -3.00 4.68 -16.11
C ARG A 187 -3.07 4.41 -17.60
N GLY A 188 -2.57 3.24 -17.99
CA GLY A 188 -2.71 2.71 -19.33
C GLY A 188 -4.14 2.20 -19.62
N ASP A 189 -4.35 1.68 -20.81
CA ASP A 189 -5.63 1.09 -21.24
C ASP A 189 -6.02 -0.15 -20.42
N ASP A 190 -5.06 -0.78 -19.75
CA ASP A 190 -5.22 -1.91 -18.84
C ASP A 190 -5.59 -1.50 -17.40
N GLU A 191 -5.83 -0.20 -17.17
CA GLU A 191 -6.14 0.35 -15.84
C GLU A 191 -5.00 0.21 -14.81
N VAL A 192 -3.82 -0.17 -15.22
CA VAL A 192 -2.61 -0.25 -14.39
C VAL A 192 -1.83 1.05 -14.50
N SER A 193 -1.14 1.47 -13.43
CA SER A 193 -0.25 2.65 -13.49
C SER A 193 0.76 2.52 -14.63
N GLU A 194 0.82 3.53 -15.48
CA GLU A 194 1.75 3.55 -16.62
C GLU A 194 3.20 3.57 -16.12
N TYR A 195 3.47 4.40 -15.13
CA TYR A 195 4.79 4.55 -14.55
C TYR A 195 4.87 3.95 -13.14
N PRO A 196 5.89 3.14 -12.84
CA PRO A 196 6.14 2.69 -11.48
C PRO A 196 6.82 3.78 -10.65
N ILE A 197 6.68 3.70 -9.33
CA ILE A 197 7.56 4.40 -8.41
C ILE A 197 8.49 3.42 -7.72
N GLN A 198 9.64 3.89 -7.28
CA GLN A 198 10.55 3.11 -6.44
C GLN A 198 10.18 3.28 -4.97
N ALA A 199 10.17 2.17 -4.23
CA ALA A 199 9.87 2.14 -2.80
C ALA A 199 11.13 2.35 -1.96
#